data_64c6f2199f6ab70256f6d5f4513d6f4e
#
_entry.id   64c6f2199f6ab70256f6d5f4513d6f4e
#
_cell.length_a   1.000
_cell.length_b   1.000
_cell.length_c   1.000
_cell.angle_alpha   90.00
_cell.angle_beta   90.00
_cell.angle_gamma   90.00
#
_symmetry.space_group_name_H-M   'P 1'
#
loop_
_entity.id
_entity.type
_entity.pdbx_description
1 polymer ?
#
loop_
_entity_poly.entity_id
_entity_poly.type
_entity_poly.pdbx_seq_one_letter_code
_entity_poly.pdbx_strand_id
1 'polypeptide(L)'
;ILSCGVPIAHLHATEENLMDFDANFKIIPPLRNSKDQRALREGLLDGTIDMVTSLHQPLNPELKDLEFVRAKEGSIGLEAAFGILLNYFPLDNVITFLTRGKKSFKIEDSEFKIGSLADFTFFSPKGTSILEKAHLHSTSKNCLFLDSTIKGNVYGSLRGKSIQYNN
;
A
#
# COMPACT_ATOMS: atom_id res chain seq x y z
N ILE A 1 4.50 -11.47 -22.47
CA ILE A 1 5.23 -10.57 -21.57
C ILE A 1 4.83 -10.98 -20.17
N LEU A 2 5.81 -11.27 -19.32
CA LEU A 2 5.62 -11.54 -17.89
C LEU A 2 5.81 -10.23 -17.14
N SER A 3 4.97 -9.96 -16.15
CA SER A 3 5.13 -8.85 -15.21
C SER A 3 4.97 -9.34 -13.78
N CYS A 4 5.67 -8.71 -12.85
CA CYS A 4 5.61 -9.04 -11.44
C CYS A 4 5.37 -7.80 -10.57
N GLY A 5 4.75 -8.02 -9.42
CA GLY A 5 4.51 -6.98 -8.43
C GLY A 5 4.97 -7.42 -7.06
N VAL A 6 5.27 -6.46 -6.20
CA VAL A 6 5.61 -6.69 -4.80
C VAL A 6 4.56 -6.07 -3.89
N PRO A 7 4.07 -6.81 -2.87
CA PRO A 7 3.17 -6.23 -1.90
C PRO A 7 3.88 -5.19 -1.01
N ILE A 8 3.21 -4.09 -0.74
CA ILE A 8 3.74 -3.02 0.13
C ILE A 8 4.16 -3.54 1.50
N ALA A 9 3.49 -4.54 2.03
CA ALA A 9 3.82 -5.19 3.30
C ALA A 9 5.28 -5.68 3.34
N HIS A 10 5.75 -6.29 2.25
CA HIS A 10 7.12 -6.82 2.13
C HIS A 10 8.19 -5.74 1.98
N LEU A 11 7.78 -4.53 1.63
CA LEU A 11 8.66 -3.36 1.60
C LEU A 11 8.76 -2.68 2.97
N HIS A 12 7.80 -2.94 3.86
CA HIS A 12 7.68 -2.28 5.16
C HIS A 12 8.12 -3.18 6.32
N ALA A 13 7.58 -4.39 6.39
CA ALA A 13 7.77 -5.33 7.49
C ALA A 13 8.69 -6.50 7.11
N THR A 14 9.26 -7.13 8.13
CA THR A 14 10.09 -8.33 8.02
C THR A 14 9.56 -9.44 8.93
N GLU A 15 10.15 -10.63 8.83
CA GLU A 15 9.81 -11.75 9.71
C GLU A 15 10.04 -11.45 11.20
N GLU A 16 10.87 -10.47 11.54
CA GLU A 16 11.09 -10.00 12.92
C GLU A 16 9.79 -9.45 13.54
N ASN A 17 8.89 -8.88 12.74
CA ASN A 17 7.59 -8.41 13.20
C ASN A 17 6.63 -9.53 13.62
N LEU A 18 6.99 -10.79 13.37
CA LEU A 18 6.21 -11.96 13.79
C LEU A 18 6.56 -12.45 15.21
N MET A 19 7.58 -11.88 15.84
CA MET A 19 8.08 -12.33 17.15
C MET A 19 7.02 -12.23 18.26
N ASP A 20 6.12 -11.24 18.18
CA ASP A 20 5.04 -11.05 19.14
C ASP A 20 3.75 -11.81 18.77
N PHE A 21 3.79 -12.61 17.70
CA PHE A 21 2.63 -13.35 17.19
C PHE A 21 1.40 -12.48 16.89
N ASP A 22 1.61 -11.20 16.55
CA ASP A 22 0.50 -10.34 16.11
C ASP A 22 -0.07 -10.86 14.78
N ALA A 23 -1.33 -11.27 14.82
CA ALA A 23 -2.02 -11.80 13.66
C ALA A 23 -2.11 -10.81 12.48
N ASN A 24 -2.00 -9.48 12.71
CA ASN A 24 -2.00 -8.50 11.64
C ASN A 24 -0.83 -8.68 10.67
N PHE A 25 0.31 -9.21 11.14
CA PHE A 25 1.46 -9.52 10.30
C PHE A 25 1.38 -10.88 9.60
N LYS A 26 0.34 -11.69 9.90
CA LYS A 26 0.13 -12.96 9.21
C LYS A 26 -0.47 -12.71 7.83
N ILE A 27 0.37 -12.78 6.80
CA ILE A 27 0.01 -12.54 5.39
C ILE A 27 0.56 -13.63 4.47
N ILE A 28 0.03 -13.72 3.26
CA ILE A 28 0.54 -14.57 2.18
C ILE A 28 0.77 -13.70 0.94
N PRO A 29 1.99 -13.77 0.34
CA PRO A 29 3.19 -14.52 0.77
C PRO A 29 3.70 -14.11 2.15
N PRO A 30 4.41 -14.98 2.89
CA PRO A 30 4.90 -14.65 4.22
C PRO A 30 6.01 -13.60 4.17
N LEU A 31 6.12 -12.80 5.22
CA LEU A 31 7.21 -11.85 5.40
C LEU A 31 8.57 -12.57 5.42
N ARG A 32 9.58 -11.91 4.90
CA ARG A 32 10.94 -12.41 4.79
C ARG A 32 11.90 -11.55 5.62
N ASN A 33 13.17 -11.93 5.62
CA ASN A 33 14.21 -11.22 6.36
C ASN A 33 14.56 -9.84 5.73
N SER A 34 15.36 -9.07 6.44
CA SER A 34 15.77 -7.71 6.03
C SER A 34 16.63 -7.68 4.76
N LYS A 35 17.33 -8.78 4.43
CA LYS A 35 18.10 -8.90 3.17
C LYS A 35 17.16 -9.02 1.98
N ASP A 36 16.15 -9.88 2.10
CA ASP A 36 15.13 -10.05 1.04
C ASP A 36 14.33 -8.75 0.84
N GLN A 37 13.96 -8.07 1.94
CA GLN A 37 13.28 -6.78 1.88
C GLN A 37 14.10 -5.73 1.11
N ARG A 38 15.40 -5.64 1.34
CA ARG A 38 16.29 -4.74 0.59
C ARG A 38 16.34 -5.09 -0.88
N ALA A 39 16.48 -6.37 -1.22
CA ALA A 39 16.49 -6.84 -2.61
C ALA A 39 15.17 -6.50 -3.34
N LEU A 40 14.03 -6.58 -2.66
CA LEU A 40 12.74 -6.17 -3.22
C LEU A 40 12.68 -4.67 -3.50
N ARG A 41 13.21 -3.84 -2.61
CA ARG A 41 13.30 -2.38 -2.83
C ARG A 41 14.23 -2.04 -3.99
N GLU A 42 15.38 -2.71 -4.08
CA GLU A 42 16.33 -2.56 -5.20
C GLU A 42 15.71 -2.99 -6.53
N GLY A 43 14.99 -4.12 -6.55
CA GLY A 43 14.29 -4.62 -7.74
C GLY A 43 13.18 -3.69 -8.25
N LEU A 44 12.55 -2.89 -7.38
CA LEU A 44 11.63 -1.83 -7.80
C LEU A 44 12.37 -0.66 -8.47
N LEU A 45 13.54 -0.29 -7.93
CA LEU A 45 14.32 0.85 -8.41
C LEU A 45 14.99 0.55 -9.76
N ASP A 46 15.50 -0.66 -9.94
CA ASP A 46 16.16 -1.08 -11.20
C ASP A 46 15.18 -1.57 -12.27
N GLY A 47 13.89 -1.74 -11.91
CA GLY A 47 12.84 -2.15 -12.83
C GLY A 47 12.70 -3.66 -13.02
N THR A 48 13.41 -4.48 -12.28
CA THR A 48 13.22 -5.94 -12.24
C THR A 48 11.82 -6.30 -11.73
N ILE A 49 11.30 -5.51 -10.78
CA ILE A 49 9.92 -5.58 -10.30
C ILE A 49 9.12 -4.45 -10.93
N ASP A 50 8.01 -4.79 -11.59
CA ASP A 50 7.24 -3.85 -12.38
C ASP A 50 6.41 -2.88 -11.55
N MET A 51 5.81 -3.31 -10.43
CA MET A 51 4.83 -2.51 -9.70
C MET A 51 4.74 -2.87 -8.23
N VAL A 52 4.16 -1.96 -7.46
CA VAL A 52 3.72 -2.23 -6.09
C VAL A 52 2.25 -2.60 -6.08
N THR A 53 1.88 -3.55 -5.23
CA THR A 53 0.49 -3.93 -4.96
C THR A 53 0.16 -3.67 -3.49
N SER A 54 -1.09 -3.29 -3.21
CA SER A 54 -1.53 -3.09 -1.82
C SER A 54 -1.75 -4.40 -1.08
N LEU A 55 -2.01 -5.48 -1.81
CA LEU A 55 -2.47 -6.78 -1.28
C LEU A 55 -3.59 -6.59 -0.23
N HIS A 56 -4.54 -5.72 -0.55
CA HIS A 56 -5.60 -5.30 0.35
C HIS A 56 -6.61 -6.43 0.60
N GLN A 57 -6.56 -6.99 1.79
CA GLN A 57 -7.41 -8.12 2.21
C GLN A 57 -8.13 -7.78 3.53
N PRO A 58 -9.31 -7.13 3.45
CA PRO A 58 -10.14 -6.88 4.61
C PRO A 58 -10.73 -8.21 5.13
N LEU A 59 -10.64 -8.42 6.42
CA LEU A 59 -11.15 -9.61 7.11
C LEU A 59 -12.06 -9.20 8.26
N ASN A 60 -13.07 -10.03 8.53
CA ASN A 60 -13.89 -9.88 9.73
C ASN A 60 -13.05 -10.12 10.99
N PRO A 61 -13.32 -9.40 12.09
CA PRO A 61 -12.62 -9.61 13.36
C PRO A 61 -12.62 -11.07 13.82
N GLU A 62 -13.74 -11.77 13.66
CA GLU A 62 -13.90 -13.19 14.01
C GLU A 62 -12.87 -14.13 13.33
N LEU A 63 -12.31 -13.71 12.19
CA LEU A 63 -11.29 -14.45 11.45
C LEU A 63 -9.86 -14.00 11.81
N LYS A 64 -9.73 -12.83 12.39
CA LYS A 64 -8.44 -12.17 12.62
C LYS A 64 -8.07 -12.05 14.09
N ASP A 65 -9.02 -11.77 14.97
CA ASP A 65 -8.82 -11.61 16.41
C ASP A 65 -8.77 -12.97 17.10
N LEU A 66 -7.85 -13.81 16.63
CA LEU A 66 -7.61 -15.18 17.09
C LEU A 66 -6.12 -15.35 17.38
N GLU A 67 -5.79 -16.44 18.07
CA GLU A 67 -4.41 -16.88 18.19
C GLU A 67 -3.74 -16.95 16.80
N PHE A 68 -2.47 -16.56 16.71
CA PHE A 68 -1.74 -16.47 15.44
C PHE A 68 -1.91 -17.69 14.53
N VAL A 69 -1.86 -18.90 15.10
CA VAL A 69 -2.01 -20.16 14.34
C VAL A 69 -3.38 -20.27 13.67
N ARG A 70 -4.43 -19.83 14.34
CA ARG A 70 -5.82 -19.92 13.89
C ARG A 70 -6.26 -18.72 13.04
N ALA A 71 -5.63 -17.58 13.24
CA ALA A 71 -5.96 -16.36 12.50
C ALA A 71 -5.77 -16.56 11.00
N LYS A 72 -6.69 -15.99 10.21
CA LYS A 72 -6.61 -16.04 8.75
C LYS A 72 -5.54 -15.06 8.26
N GLU A 73 -4.86 -15.44 7.18
CA GLU A 73 -3.90 -14.58 6.49
C GLU A 73 -4.59 -13.41 5.81
N GLY A 74 -3.97 -12.22 5.87
CA GLY A 74 -4.43 -11.02 5.19
C GLY A 74 -4.30 -9.77 6.04
N SER A 75 -4.07 -8.66 5.35
CA SER A 75 -3.98 -7.33 5.94
C SER A 75 -4.54 -6.30 4.95
N ILE A 76 -5.12 -5.23 5.46
CA ILE A 76 -5.46 -4.09 4.61
C ILE A 76 -4.20 -3.25 4.37
N GLY A 77 -4.01 -2.76 3.13
CA GLY A 77 -2.81 -2.00 2.78
C GLY A 77 -3.07 -0.85 1.81
N LEU A 78 -4.28 -0.75 1.24
CA LEU A 78 -4.58 0.25 0.22
C LEU A 78 -4.42 1.67 0.75
N GLU A 79 -4.94 1.93 1.93
CA GLU A 79 -4.97 3.25 2.56
C GLU A 79 -3.59 3.70 3.07
N ALA A 80 -2.72 2.75 3.38
CA ALA A 80 -1.35 3.02 3.83
C ALA A 80 -0.35 3.18 2.68
N ALA A 81 -0.70 2.74 1.46
CA ALA A 81 0.25 2.51 0.37
C ALA A 81 1.11 3.74 0.04
N PHE A 82 0.48 4.89 -0.19
CA PHE A 82 1.19 6.13 -0.54
C PHE A 82 2.14 6.58 0.57
N GLY A 83 1.61 6.69 1.79
CA GLY A 83 2.36 7.21 2.94
C GLY A 83 3.51 6.29 3.39
N ILE A 84 3.33 4.99 3.33
CA ILE A 84 4.38 4.01 3.63
C ILE A 84 5.48 4.04 2.58
N LEU A 85 5.14 4.10 1.29
CA LEU A 85 6.15 4.16 0.22
C LEU A 85 7.02 5.41 0.30
N LEU A 86 6.44 6.56 0.68
CA LEU A 86 7.20 7.80 0.89
C LEU A 86 8.25 7.72 2.01
N ASN A 87 8.18 6.73 2.90
CA ASN A 87 9.23 6.51 3.89
C ASN A 87 10.51 5.96 3.26
N TYR A 88 10.41 5.27 2.12
CA TYR A 88 11.50 4.51 1.53
C TYR A 88 11.97 5.05 0.18
N PHE A 89 11.10 5.79 -0.53
CA PHE A 89 11.37 6.20 -1.90
C PHE A 89 11.04 7.68 -2.14
N PRO A 90 11.76 8.35 -3.05
CA PRO A 90 11.40 9.67 -3.54
C PRO A 90 9.99 9.67 -4.19
N LEU A 91 9.33 10.82 -4.18
CA LEU A 91 7.96 10.98 -4.67
C LEU A 91 7.76 10.45 -6.10
N ASP A 92 8.68 10.79 -7.03
CA ASP A 92 8.56 10.38 -8.43
C ASP A 92 8.58 8.85 -8.59
N ASN A 93 9.40 8.16 -7.78
CA ASN A 93 9.43 6.71 -7.73
C ASN A 93 8.11 6.16 -7.18
N VAL A 94 7.58 6.75 -6.09
CA VAL A 94 6.30 6.32 -5.50
C VAL A 94 5.16 6.42 -6.49
N ILE A 95 5.04 7.55 -7.21
CA ILE A 95 4.02 7.73 -8.24
C ILE A 95 4.20 6.69 -9.34
N THR A 96 5.43 6.48 -9.80
CA THR A 96 5.75 5.49 -10.83
C THR A 96 5.34 4.08 -10.38
N PHE A 97 5.69 3.66 -9.19
CA PHE A 97 5.38 2.32 -8.66
C PHE A 97 3.89 2.07 -8.49
N LEU A 98 3.12 3.10 -8.11
CA LEU A 98 1.67 3.01 -7.95
C LEU A 98 0.89 3.06 -9.27
N THR A 99 1.47 3.63 -10.34
CA THR A 99 0.78 3.85 -11.61
C THR A 99 1.25 2.93 -12.74
N ARG A 100 2.51 2.50 -12.72
CA ARG A 100 3.16 1.70 -13.77
C ARG A 100 2.42 0.39 -14.09
N GLY A 101 1.72 -0.18 -13.10
CA GLY A 101 0.88 -1.35 -13.27
C GLY A 101 -0.22 -1.20 -14.32
N LYS A 102 -0.72 0.01 -14.56
CA LYS A 102 -1.70 0.31 -15.62
C LYS A 102 -1.28 -0.29 -16.96
N LYS A 103 0.00 -0.15 -17.32
CA LYS A 103 0.56 -0.70 -18.57
C LYS A 103 0.43 -2.22 -18.64
N SER A 104 0.72 -2.94 -17.56
CA SER A 104 0.62 -4.40 -17.51
C SER A 104 -0.83 -4.89 -17.66
N PHE A 105 -1.78 -4.13 -17.13
CA PHE A 105 -3.21 -4.43 -17.22
C PHE A 105 -3.91 -3.79 -18.42
N LYS A 106 -3.16 -3.11 -19.32
CA LYS A 106 -3.72 -2.41 -20.49
C LYS A 106 -4.81 -1.38 -20.13
N ILE A 107 -4.64 -0.73 -19.00
CA ILE A 107 -5.49 0.39 -18.56
C ILE A 107 -4.96 1.66 -19.23
N GLU A 108 -5.83 2.38 -19.92
CA GLU A 108 -5.48 3.65 -20.54
C GLU A 108 -5.08 4.69 -19.50
N ASP A 109 -4.04 5.45 -19.79
CA ASP A 109 -3.64 6.58 -18.96
C ASP A 109 -4.58 7.76 -19.18
N SER A 110 -5.01 8.37 -18.10
CA SER A 110 -5.76 9.64 -18.16
C SER A 110 -4.80 10.76 -18.56
N GLU A 111 -5.08 11.44 -19.65
CA GLU A 111 -4.27 12.59 -20.07
C GLU A 111 -4.70 13.85 -19.32
N PHE A 112 -3.72 14.61 -18.83
CA PHE A 112 -3.96 15.92 -18.24
C PHE A 112 -4.06 17.00 -19.32
N LYS A 113 -5.21 17.06 -20.00
CA LYS A 113 -5.48 18.07 -21.01
C LYS A 113 -6.93 18.54 -20.98
N ILE A 114 -7.19 19.74 -21.56
CA ILE A 114 -8.53 20.29 -21.67
C ILE A 114 -9.40 19.35 -22.52
N GLY A 115 -10.58 18.99 -21.98
CA GLY A 115 -11.52 18.08 -22.62
C GLY A 115 -11.36 16.62 -22.23
N SER A 116 -10.29 16.23 -21.53
CA SER A 116 -10.15 14.88 -20.97
C SER A 116 -11.02 14.68 -19.74
N LEU A 117 -11.43 13.42 -19.51
CA LEU A 117 -12.11 13.07 -18.28
C LEU A 117 -11.19 13.29 -17.08
N ALA A 118 -11.68 13.96 -16.06
CA ALA A 118 -10.93 14.18 -14.84
C ALA A 118 -10.73 12.83 -14.09
N ASP A 119 -9.48 12.52 -13.73
CA ASP A 119 -9.10 11.38 -12.90
C ASP A 119 -7.83 11.76 -12.13
N PHE A 120 -8.03 12.44 -11.00
CA PHE A 120 -6.95 13.06 -10.22
C PHE A 120 -7.01 12.68 -8.77
N THR A 121 -5.84 12.56 -8.15
CA THR A 121 -5.69 12.48 -6.70
C THR A 121 -4.97 13.73 -6.20
N PHE A 122 -5.54 14.38 -5.19
CA PHE A 122 -4.97 15.57 -4.56
C PHE A 122 -4.21 15.15 -3.32
N PHE A 123 -2.92 15.43 -3.29
CA PHE A 123 -2.06 15.05 -2.16
C PHE A 123 -0.96 16.08 -1.91
N SER A 124 -0.36 16.02 -0.73
CA SER A 124 0.91 16.67 -0.39
C SER A 124 1.94 15.61 -0.02
N PRO A 125 3.17 15.66 -0.51
CA PRO A 125 4.23 14.78 -0.03
C PRO A 125 4.79 15.22 1.33
N LYS A 126 4.36 16.38 1.83
CA LYS A 126 4.83 16.96 3.11
C LYS A 126 3.91 16.55 4.25
N GLY A 127 4.48 16.52 5.42
CA GLY A 127 3.78 16.13 6.65
C GLY A 127 4.10 14.69 7.04
N THR A 128 3.83 14.40 8.29
CA THR A 128 4.07 13.07 8.89
C THR A 128 2.98 12.85 9.94
N SER A 129 2.40 11.68 9.94
CA SER A 129 1.39 11.26 10.93
C SER A 129 1.60 9.79 11.32
N ILE A 130 0.94 9.37 12.37
CA ILE A 130 0.85 7.95 12.75
C ILE A 130 -0.44 7.40 12.19
N LEU A 131 -0.38 6.23 11.57
CA LEU A 131 -1.57 5.55 11.07
C LEU A 131 -2.32 4.88 12.22
N GLU A 132 -3.45 5.43 12.58
CA GLU A 132 -4.32 4.90 13.63
C GLU A 132 -5.55 4.22 13.05
N LYS A 133 -6.21 3.37 13.85
CA LYS A 133 -7.47 2.70 13.44
C LYS A 133 -8.56 3.68 13.01
N ALA A 134 -8.59 4.87 13.62
CA ALA A 134 -9.54 5.92 13.29
C ALA A 134 -9.36 6.48 11.88
N HIS A 135 -8.15 6.44 11.34
CA HIS A 135 -7.84 6.95 10.00
C HIS A 135 -8.24 5.97 8.88
N LEU A 136 -8.59 4.73 9.22
CA LEU A 136 -8.94 3.73 8.22
C LEU A 136 -10.41 3.88 7.79
N HIS A 137 -10.66 4.07 6.51
CA HIS A 137 -11.99 4.09 5.92
C HIS A 137 -12.59 2.69 5.79
N SER A 138 -11.75 1.67 5.64
CA SER A 138 -12.17 0.28 5.63
C SER A 138 -12.95 -0.07 6.91
N THR A 139 -14.05 -0.79 6.78
CA THR A 139 -14.78 -1.34 7.93
C THR A 139 -13.95 -2.33 8.72
N SER A 140 -13.13 -3.12 8.02
CA SER A 140 -12.14 -4.01 8.63
C SER A 140 -10.93 -3.22 9.12
N LYS A 141 -10.34 -3.64 10.25
CA LYS A 141 -9.22 -2.96 10.89
C LYS A 141 -7.96 -3.84 11.01
N ASN A 142 -7.91 -4.97 10.29
CA ASN A 142 -6.78 -5.88 10.24
C ASN A 142 -5.63 -5.28 9.39
N CYS A 143 -4.87 -4.38 9.98
CA CYS A 143 -3.85 -3.59 9.29
C CYS A 143 -2.49 -3.75 9.97
N LEU A 144 -1.51 -4.31 9.26
CA LEU A 144 -0.13 -4.44 9.75
C LEU A 144 0.63 -3.11 9.82
N PHE A 145 0.09 -2.06 9.20
CA PHE A 145 0.70 -0.73 9.18
C PHE A 145 0.23 0.18 10.32
N LEU A 146 -0.63 -0.29 11.22
CA LEU A 146 -1.03 0.48 12.40
C LEU A 146 0.20 0.88 13.21
N ASP A 147 0.11 2.03 13.83
CA ASP A 147 1.18 2.67 14.62
C ASP A 147 2.46 2.99 13.82
N SER A 148 2.44 2.75 12.50
CA SER A 148 3.55 3.15 11.63
C SER A 148 3.46 4.63 11.29
N THR A 149 4.63 5.24 11.19
CA THR A 149 4.76 6.60 10.63
C THR A 149 4.48 6.56 9.14
N ILE A 150 3.57 7.40 8.67
CA ILE A 150 3.29 7.65 7.26
C ILE A 150 3.66 9.08 6.88
N LYS A 151 4.19 9.28 5.68
CA LYS A 151 4.52 10.59 5.14
C LYS A 151 3.51 11.03 4.10
N GLY A 152 3.33 12.36 4.00
CA GLY A 152 2.40 12.96 3.07
C GLY A 152 0.94 12.81 3.50
N ASN A 153 0.08 13.54 2.81
CA ASN A 153 -1.36 13.55 3.04
C ASN A 153 -2.08 13.43 1.71
N VAL A 154 -3.08 12.57 1.64
CA VAL A 154 -4.02 12.50 0.50
C VAL A 154 -5.28 13.24 0.91
N TYR A 155 -5.60 14.31 0.20
CA TYR A 155 -6.75 15.18 0.50
C TYR A 155 -8.05 14.71 -0.15
N GLY A 156 -7.95 13.96 -1.23
CA GLY A 156 -9.12 13.47 -1.93
C GLY A 156 -8.84 13.10 -3.38
N SER A 157 -9.90 12.73 -4.07
CA SER A 157 -9.85 12.37 -5.49
C SER A 157 -11.02 12.98 -6.26
N LEU A 158 -10.79 13.25 -7.54
CA LEU A 158 -11.80 13.66 -8.50
C LEU A 158 -11.83 12.66 -9.64
N ARG A 159 -12.97 12.02 -9.86
CA ARG A 159 -13.18 11.12 -10.99
C ARG A 159 -14.44 11.51 -11.76
N GLY A 160 -14.25 11.93 -12.99
CA GLY A 160 -15.33 12.50 -13.81
C GLY A 160 -15.95 13.72 -13.13
N LYS A 161 -17.20 13.60 -12.65
CA LYS A 161 -17.92 14.64 -11.90
C LYS A 161 -17.98 14.41 -10.40
N SER A 162 -17.45 13.29 -9.93
CA SER A 162 -17.47 12.92 -8.51
C SER A 162 -16.18 13.34 -7.83
N ILE A 163 -16.30 14.11 -6.77
CA ILE A 163 -15.20 14.49 -5.90
C ILE A 163 -15.41 13.85 -4.53
N GLN A 164 -14.36 13.28 -3.97
CA GLN A 164 -14.33 12.71 -2.63
C GLN A 164 -13.17 13.34 -1.87
N TYR A 165 -13.43 13.77 -0.65
CA TYR A 165 -12.43 14.30 0.26
C TYR A 165 -12.11 13.27 1.35
N ASN A 166 -10.83 13.17 1.70
CA ASN A 166 -10.40 12.49 2.90
C ASN A 166 -10.43 13.52 4.03
N ASN A 167 -11.28 13.28 5.01
CA ASN A 167 -11.36 14.08 6.24
C ASN A 167 -10.34 13.59 7.26
#